data_b4eb10090235d7b917d2a39eec2d986e
#
_entry.id   b4eb10090235d7b917d2a39eec2d986e
#
_cell.length_a   1.000
_cell.length_b   1.000
_cell.length_c   1.000
_cell.angle_alpha   90.00
_cell.angle_beta   90.00
_cell.angle_gamma   90.00
#
_symmetry.space_group_name_H-M   'P 1'
#
loop_
_entity.id
_entity.type
_entity.pdbx_description
1 polymer ?
#
loop_
_entity_poly.entity_id
_entity_poly.type
_entity_poly.pdbx_seq_one_letter_code
_entity_poly.pdbx_strand_id
1 'polypeptide(L)'
;MFADLSKNRWDLATRKLLTDLAHECGIEARRDAMLAGEPINTTEGRAVLHTALRAPRGAAPFGEQVHSVLDAMLAYAEQQRRRAKQGEITDVVNIGIGGSDLGPQMVVPALDAYAQRGLKLHFVS
;
A
#
# COMPACT_ATOMS: atom_id res chain seq x y z
N MET A 1 1.21 -5.02 -16.75
CA MET A 1 0.01 -4.25 -16.36
C MET A 1 -0.69 -3.82 -17.65
N PHE A 2 -1.97 -4.07 -17.78
CA PHE A 2 -2.79 -3.64 -18.91
C PHE A 2 -3.68 -2.47 -18.45
N ALA A 3 -3.76 -1.40 -19.25
CA ALA A 3 -4.63 -0.27 -18.99
C ALA A 3 -5.57 -0.08 -20.20
N ASP A 4 -6.86 -0.20 -19.97
CA ASP A 4 -7.89 0.05 -20.99
C ASP A 4 -8.37 1.50 -20.88
N LEU A 5 -8.02 2.30 -21.88
CA LEU A 5 -8.39 3.71 -22.00
C LEU A 5 -9.52 3.94 -23.02
N SER A 6 -10.17 2.88 -23.51
CA SER A 6 -11.16 2.95 -24.58
C SER A 6 -12.38 3.84 -24.26
N LYS A 7 -12.67 4.02 -22.96
CA LYS A 7 -13.78 4.88 -22.48
C LYS A 7 -13.39 6.33 -22.23
N ASN A 8 -12.12 6.67 -22.42
CA ASN A 8 -11.62 8.04 -22.27
C ASN A 8 -11.52 8.71 -23.63
N ARG A 9 -11.63 10.03 -23.66
CA ARG A 9 -11.32 10.82 -24.85
C ARG A 9 -9.81 10.90 -25.05
N TRP A 10 -9.23 9.80 -25.50
CA TRP A 10 -7.79 9.57 -25.57
C TRP A 10 -7.40 9.22 -27.00
N ASP A 11 -6.85 10.19 -27.71
CA ASP A 11 -6.26 10.02 -29.02
C ASP A 11 -4.73 10.25 -28.98
N LEU A 12 -4.08 10.07 -30.11
CA LEU A 12 -2.63 10.25 -30.21
C LEU A 12 -2.19 11.70 -29.97
N ALA A 13 -3.01 12.67 -30.38
CA ALA A 13 -2.71 14.09 -30.16
C ALA A 13 -2.81 14.45 -28.68
N THR A 14 -3.88 14.03 -28.02
CA THR A 14 -4.06 14.19 -26.56
C THR A 14 -2.92 13.53 -25.78
N ARG A 15 -2.55 12.31 -26.16
CA ARG A 15 -1.43 11.61 -25.52
C ARG A 15 -0.13 12.41 -25.65
N LYS A 16 0.17 12.91 -26.85
CA LYS A 16 1.37 13.71 -27.08
C LYS A 16 1.39 14.95 -26.19
N LEU A 17 0.29 15.73 -26.21
CA LEU A 17 0.19 16.96 -25.41
C LEU A 17 0.36 16.71 -23.91
N LEU A 18 -0.25 15.64 -23.37
CA LEU A 18 -0.11 15.30 -21.96
C LEU A 18 1.30 14.80 -21.61
N THR A 19 1.98 14.13 -22.54
CA THR A 19 3.37 13.73 -22.35
C THR A 19 4.30 14.95 -22.38
N ASP A 20 4.11 15.86 -23.33
CA ASP A 20 4.89 17.09 -23.41
C ASP A 20 4.69 17.94 -22.13
N LEU A 21 3.47 18.07 -21.64
CA LEU A 21 3.17 18.75 -20.39
C LEU A 21 3.88 18.10 -19.20
N ALA A 22 3.90 16.77 -19.12
CA ALA A 22 4.59 16.05 -18.06
C ALA A 22 6.11 16.34 -18.07
N HIS A 23 6.73 16.36 -19.26
CA HIS A 23 8.13 16.74 -19.42
C HIS A 23 8.39 18.19 -19.01
N GLU A 24 7.56 19.14 -19.47
CA GLU A 24 7.67 20.56 -19.09
C GLU A 24 7.52 20.79 -17.58
N CYS A 25 6.66 19.99 -16.93
CA CYS A 25 6.50 20.02 -15.46
C CYS A 25 7.60 19.30 -14.68
N GLY A 26 8.58 18.70 -15.35
CA GLY A 26 9.71 18.01 -14.72
C GLY A 26 9.31 16.75 -13.94
N ILE A 27 8.29 16.03 -14.40
CA ILE A 27 7.78 14.84 -13.70
C ILE A 27 8.85 13.77 -13.50
N GLU A 28 9.73 13.58 -14.50
CA GLU A 28 10.84 12.60 -14.41
C GLU A 28 11.79 12.92 -13.26
N ALA A 29 12.23 14.18 -13.15
CA ALA A 29 13.13 14.60 -12.09
C ALA A 29 12.48 14.41 -10.70
N ARG A 30 11.18 14.73 -10.57
CA ARG A 30 10.45 14.53 -9.32
C ARG A 30 10.25 13.04 -8.98
N ARG A 31 10.00 12.21 -9.98
CA ARG A 31 9.95 10.75 -9.82
C ARG A 31 11.29 10.22 -9.31
N ASP A 32 12.38 10.63 -9.92
CA ASP A 32 13.72 10.14 -9.58
C ASP A 32 14.14 10.59 -8.17
N ALA A 33 13.82 11.83 -7.79
CA ALA A 33 13.98 12.33 -6.44
C ALA A 33 13.14 11.53 -5.42
N MET A 34 11.89 11.16 -5.77
CA MET A 34 11.05 10.29 -4.93
C MET A 34 11.69 8.91 -4.75
N LEU A 35 12.20 8.31 -5.83
CA LEU A 35 12.85 7.00 -5.78
C LEU A 35 14.16 7.03 -4.99
N ALA A 36 14.87 8.16 -5.02
CA ALA A 36 16.07 8.41 -4.22
C ALA A 36 15.78 8.66 -2.73
N GLY A 37 14.51 8.81 -2.35
CA GLY A 37 14.10 9.08 -0.97
C GLY A 37 14.31 10.53 -0.53
N GLU A 38 14.39 11.45 -1.48
CA GLU A 38 14.47 12.88 -1.17
C GLU A 38 13.15 13.41 -0.55
N PRO A 39 13.20 14.48 0.25
CA PRO A 39 12.01 15.03 0.92
C PRO A 39 11.15 15.85 -0.05
N ILE A 40 10.57 15.17 -1.07
CA ILE A 40 9.75 15.80 -2.12
C ILE A 40 8.36 16.26 -1.65
N ASN A 41 7.88 15.79 -0.50
CA ASN A 41 6.68 16.33 0.13
C ASN A 41 7.05 17.64 0.84
N THR A 42 6.97 18.74 0.10
CA THR A 42 7.39 20.07 0.59
C THR A 42 6.50 20.60 1.70
N THR A 43 5.25 20.14 1.79
CA THR A 43 4.29 20.57 2.82
C THR A 43 4.69 20.08 4.20
N GLU A 44 5.21 18.85 4.28
CA GLU A 44 5.59 18.22 5.55
C GLU A 44 7.11 18.03 5.70
N GLY A 45 7.89 18.38 4.68
CA GLY A 45 9.35 18.20 4.69
C GLY A 45 9.78 16.74 4.74
N ARG A 46 9.03 15.83 4.11
CA ARG A 46 9.23 14.37 4.19
C ARG A 46 9.51 13.72 2.84
N ALA A 47 10.21 12.60 2.88
CA ALA A 47 10.27 11.66 1.79
C ALA A 47 8.90 10.97 1.57
N VAL A 48 8.65 10.53 0.33
CA VAL A 48 7.48 9.73 -0.04
C VAL A 48 7.92 8.29 -0.24
N LEU A 49 7.52 7.38 0.66
CA LEU A 49 8.09 6.05 0.79
C LEU A 49 7.23 4.91 0.19
N HIS A 50 6.25 5.21 -0.65
CA HIS A 50 5.39 4.19 -1.28
C HIS A 50 6.18 3.15 -2.07
N THR A 51 7.29 3.54 -2.68
CA THR A 51 8.20 2.64 -3.41
C THR A 51 9.02 1.78 -2.47
N ALA A 52 9.48 2.31 -1.34
CA ALA A 52 10.22 1.56 -0.32
C ALA A 52 9.38 0.43 0.29
N LEU A 53 8.07 0.64 0.48
CA LEU A 53 7.14 -0.38 0.97
C LEU A 53 7.00 -1.60 0.04
N ARG A 54 7.37 -1.45 -1.24
CA ARG A 54 7.25 -2.48 -2.27
C ARG A 54 8.59 -2.98 -2.80
N ALA A 55 9.67 -2.35 -2.40
CA ALA A 55 11.01 -2.71 -2.85
C ALA A 55 11.49 -4.00 -2.16
N PRO A 56 12.29 -4.81 -2.84
CA PRO A 56 13.02 -5.89 -2.19
C PRO A 56 13.94 -5.36 -1.08
N ARG A 57 14.25 -6.20 -0.12
CA ARG A 57 15.15 -5.87 0.99
C ARG A 57 16.49 -5.34 0.45
N GLY A 58 16.95 -4.23 0.96
CA GLY A 58 18.21 -3.59 0.56
C GLY A 58 18.18 -2.83 -0.78
N ALA A 59 17.03 -2.79 -1.47
CA ALA A 59 16.96 -2.19 -2.82
C ALA A 59 16.45 -0.73 -2.86
N ALA A 60 16.08 -0.15 -1.74
CA ALA A 60 15.56 1.22 -1.69
C ALA A 60 16.03 1.96 -0.44
N PRO A 61 16.08 3.31 -0.48
CA PRO A 61 16.24 4.11 0.73
C PRO A 61 15.18 3.75 1.77
N PHE A 62 15.56 3.78 3.04
CA PHE A 62 14.69 3.39 4.18
C PHE A 62 14.20 1.93 4.16
N GLY A 63 14.72 1.09 3.26
CA GLY A 63 14.28 -0.29 3.11
C GLY A 63 14.46 -1.12 4.37
N GLU A 64 15.55 -0.93 5.12
CA GLU A 64 15.80 -1.66 6.36
C GLU A 64 14.74 -1.35 7.44
N GLN A 65 14.40 -0.07 7.62
CA GLN A 65 13.34 0.33 8.56
C GLN A 65 11.98 -0.25 8.17
N VAL A 66 11.63 -0.20 6.89
CA VAL A 66 10.38 -0.77 6.36
C VAL A 66 10.32 -2.28 6.62
N HIS A 67 11.38 -3.00 6.29
CA HIS A 67 11.41 -4.46 6.45
C HIS A 67 11.48 -4.89 7.91
N SER A 68 12.14 -4.14 8.78
CA SER A 68 12.13 -4.39 10.23
C SER A 68 10.72 -4.33 10.81
N VAL A 69 9.95 -3.30 10.45
CA VAL A 69 8.54 -3.17 10.87
C VAL A 69 7.67 -4.28 10.26
N LEU A 70 7.87 -4.59 8.99
CA LEU A 70 7.13 -5.67 8.32
C LEU A 70 7.38 -7.03 8.99
N ASP A 71 8.63 -7.35 9.31
CA ASP A 71 8.99 -8.60 9.97
C ASP A 71 8.32 -8.70 11.35
N ALA A 72 8.36 -7.63 12.14
CA ALA A 72 7.70 -7.57 13.44
C ALA A 72 6.18 -7.75 13.32
N MET A 73 5.56 -7.11 12.34
CA MET A 73 4.13 -7.22 12.06
C MET A 73 3.75 -8.66 11.66
N LEU A 74 4.52 -9.28 10.76
CA LEU A 74 4.26 -10.65 10.32
C LEU A 74 4.46 -11.66 11.45
N ALA A 75 5.49 -11.50 12.27
CA ALA A 75 5.74 -12.33 13.45
C ALA A 75 4.57 -12.23 14.45
N TYR A 76 4.09 -11.01 14.71
CA TYR A 76 2.93 -10.79 15.57
C TYR A 76 1.67 -11.43 14.99
N ALA A 77 1.39 -11.22 13.72
CA ALA A 77 0.23 -11.84 13.06
C ALA A 77 0.25 -13.36 13.15
N GLU A 78 1.41 -14.00 12.93
CA GLU A 78 1.56 -15.43 13.04
C GLU A 78 1.40 -15.94 14.49
N GLN A 79 1.84 -15.18 15.47
CA GLN A 79 1.59 -15.47 16.89
C GLN A 79 0.07 -15.46 17.18
N GLN A 80 -0.66 -14.43 16.71
CA GLN A 80 -2.11 -14.36 16.91
C GLN A 80 -2.85 -15.48 16.17
N ARG A 81 -2.40 -15.87 14.99
CA ARG A 81 -2.94 -17.02 14.25
C ARG A 81 -2.80 -18.33 15.03
N ARG A 82 -1.66 -18.55 15.70
CA ARG A 82 -1.47 -19.72 16.55
C ARG A 82 -2.41 -19.71 17.75
N ARG A 83 -2.57 -18.57 18.42
CA ARG A 83 -3.50 -18.39 19.53
C ARG A 83 -4.96 -18.63 19.12
N ALA A 84 -5.33 -18.16 17.93
CA ALA A 84 -6.66 -18.42 17.37
C ALA A 84 -6.90 -19.92 17.12
N LYS A 85 -5.90 -20.65 16.61
CA LYS A 85 -5.98 -22.12 16.44
C LYS A 85 -6.16 -22.87 17.77
N GLN A 86 -5.67 -22.31 18.86
CA GLN A 86 -5.81 -22.86 20.22
C GLN A 86 -7.14 -22.44 20.88
N GLY A 87 -7.95 -21.60 20.23
CA GLY A 87 -9.21 -21.11 20.75
C GLY A 87 -9.06 -19.97 21.78
N GLU A 88 -7.85 -19.42 21.94
CA GLU A 88 -7.61 -18.29 22.85
C GLU A 88 -8.12 -16.97 22.29
N ILE A 89 -8.23 -16.86 20.96
CA ILE A 89 -8.78 -15.72 20.24
C ILE A 89 -9.82 -16.23 19.26
N THR A 90 -11.04 -15.73 19.37
CA THR A 90 -12.16 -16.11 18.52
C THR A 90 -12.63 -14.95 17.64
N ASP A 91 -12.37 -13.74 18.08
CA ASP A 91 -12.84 -12.53 17.43
C ASP A 91 -11.74 -11.48 17.33
N VAL A 92 -11.72 -10.76 16.21
CA VAL A 92 -10.89 -9.58 16.00
C VAL A 92 -11.80 -8.42 15.61
N VAL A 93 -11.66 -7.29 16.29
CA VAL A 93 -12.45 -6.09 16.04
C VAL A 93 -11.55 -5.03 15.43
N ASN A 94 -11.87 -4.60 14.21
CA ASN A 94 -11.25 -3.43 13.59
C ASN A 94 -12.11 -2.20 13.87
N ILE A 95 -11.55 -1.21 14.53
CA ILE A 95 -12.20 0.07 14.81
C ILE A 95 -11.50 1.12 13.99
N GLY A 96 -12.22 1.80 13.09
CA GLY A 96 -11.60 2.79 12.23
C GLY A 96 -12.62 3.52 11.38
N ILE A 97 -12.19 4.62 10.76
CA ILE A 97 -12.99 5.43 9.85
C ILE A 97 -12.22 5.70 8.57
N GLY A 98 -12.90 5.81 7.44
CA GLY A 98 -12.28 6.07 6.15
C GLY A 98 -11.29 5.00 5.74
N GLY A 99 -10.03 5.35 5.47
CA GLY A 99 -8.99 4.40 5.04
C GLY A 99 -8.65 3.33 6.07
N SER A 100 -8.85 3.58 7.34
CA SER A 100 -8.64 2.60 8.41
C SER A 100 -9.76 1.56 8.50
N ASP A 101 -10.89 1.79 7.87
CA ASP A 101 -12.04 0.89 7.82
C ASP A 101 -12.21 0.26 6.44
N LEU A 102 -12.29 1.07 5.39
CA LEU A 102 -12.60 0.60 4.03
C LEU A 102 -11.56 -0.37 3.46
N GLY A 103 -10.28 -0.15 3.74
CA GLY A 103 -9.21 -1.06 3.32
C GLY A 103 -9.37 -2.46 3.90
N PRO A 104 -9.42 -2.62 5.23
CA PRO A 104 -9.68 -3.90 5.88
C PRO A 104 -11.00 -4.54 5.47
N GLN A 105 -12.10 -3.79 5.36
CA GLN A 105 -13.40 -4.30 4.90
C GLN A 105 -13.37 -4.83 3.46
N MET A 106 -12.55 -4.27 2.60
CA MET A 106 -12.36 -4.77 1.23
C MET A 106 -11.49 -6.03 1.20
N VAL A 107 -10.38 -6.02 1.94
CA VAL A 107 -9.37 -7.09 1.89
C VAL A 107 -9.88 -8.38 2.50
N VAL A 108 -10.63 -8.32 3.60
CA VAL A 108 -11.11 -9.51 4.33
C VAL A 108 -12.00 -10.39 3.45
N PRO A 109 -13.10 -9.91 2.83
CA PRO A 109 -13.90 -10.75 1.95
C PRO A 109 -13.16 -11.15 0.66
N ALA A 110 -12.27 -10.30 0.15
CA ALA A 110 -11.49 -10.63 -1.04
C ALA A 110 -10.52 -11.81 -0.82
N LEU A 111 -10.04 -11.99 0.41
CA LEU A 111 -9.10 -13.05 0.77
C LEU A 111 -9.74 -14.16 1.62
N ASP A 112 -11.06 -14.22 1.73
CA ASP A 112 -11.77 -15.19 2.57
C ASP A 112 -11.43 -16.65 2.24
N ALA A 113 -11.18 -16.95 0.96
CA ALA A 113 -10.76 -18.28 0.51
C ALA A 113 -9.42 -18.76 1.13
N TYR A 114 -8.59 -17.80 1.60
CA TYR A 114 -7.29 -18.06 2.23
C TYR A 114 -7.33 -17.86 3.75
N ALA A 115 -8.48 -17.44 4.28
CA ALA A 115 -8.63 -17.13 5.70
C ALA A 115 -8.60 -18.38 6.57
N GLN A 116 -8.08 -18.23 7.79
CA GLN A 116 -8.17 -19.27 8.80
C GLN A 116 -9.60 -19.35 9.34
N ARG A 117 -10.22 -20.51 9.24
CA ARG A 117 -11.56 -20.74 9.79
C ARG A 117 -11.56 -20.65 11.32
N GLY A 118 -12.69 -20.20 11.88
CA GLY A 118 -12.90 -20.11 13.33
C GLY A 118 -12.56 -18.75 13.95
N LEU A 119 -11.96 -17.84 13.18
CA LEU A 119 -11.74 -16.46 13.58
C LEU A 119 -12.80 -15.55 12.96
N LYS A 120 -13.53 -14.80 13.77
CA LYS A 120 -14.54 -13.82 13.32
C LYS A 120 -13.91 -12.44 13.26
N LEU A 121 -14.17 -11.72 12.19
CA LEU A 121 -13.68 -10.37 11.97
C LEU A 121 -14.87 -9.40 12.01
N HIS A 122 -14.77 -8.37 12.85
CA HIS A 122 -15.78 -7.35 13.05
C HIS A 122 -15.23 -5.99 12.66
N PHE A 123 -16.06 -5.18 12.03
CA PHE A 123 -15.71 -3.82 11.60
C PHE A 123 -16.66 -2.83 12.25
N VAL A 124 -16.09 -1.79 12.85
CA VAL A 124 -16.82 -0.71 13.55
C VAL A 124 -16.26 0.63 13.07
N SER A 125 -17.11 1.47 12.47
CA SER A 125 -16.76 2.81 12.00
C SER A 125 -17.73 3.86 12.55
#